data_c32da60fc1e0364b4ccbeee61dee218b
#
_entry.id   c32da60fc1e0364b4ccbeee61dee218b
#
_cell.length_a   1.000
_cell.length_b   1.000
_cell.length_c   1.000
_cell.angle_alpha   90.00
_cell.angle_beta   90.00
_cell.angle_gamma   90.00
#
_symmetry.space_group_name_H-M   'P 1'
#
loop_
_entity.id
_entity.type
_entity.pdbx_description
1 polymer ?
#
loop_
_entity_poly.entity_id
_entity_poly.type
_entity_poly.pdbx_seq_one_letter_code
_entity_poly.pdbx_strand_id
1 'polypeptide(L)'
;MYRPRSIIRLILFGFAVVQAPLIAAVVTAIVQVDRLAQASRAALIEAEIATQQSRSLVEQLTEMQRALGQFYAFGGDRAFHTSYLERRANFRNAVDNLAQLNLTELGREQLMALGEEEEAFYQRLHTPSGEPSERLAEENRPEVWAELANRARIVLSESSKLIEQQGNYTTNTAAQVQRTLLLQAAAVIPATLILAGVFVILITRPMREVGRAIRRLGGREFSEPIRVHGPRDVEELGRELDWLRLRIQELEHQKMTFLRHISHELKTPLTTIREGSELLAESLVSAAPE
;
A
#
# COMPACT_ATOMS: atom_id res chain seq x y z
N MET A 1 8.95 -32.61 4.73
CA MET A 1 8.91 -31.87 3.47
C MET A 1 7.48 -31.94 2.92
N TYR A 2 6.78 -30.80 2.83
CA TYR A 2 5.40 -30.77 2.34
C TYR A 2 5.42 -30.97 0.82
N ARG A 3 4.98 -32.13 0.35
CA ARG A 3 4.81 -32.40 -1.09
C ARG A 3 3.41 -31.95 -1.51
N PRO A 4 3.26 -30.94 -2.36
CA PRO A 4 1.95 -30.51 -2.83
C PRO A 4 1.28 -31.64 -3.61
N ARG A 5 0.04 -31.95 -3.24
CA ARG A 5 -0.73 -33.07 -3.79
C ARG A 5 -1.21 -32.85 -5.23
N SER A 6 -1.19 -31.62 -5.74
CA SER A 6 -1.69 -31.32 -7.10
C SER A 6 -0.98 -30.07 -7.66
N ILE A 7 -0.71 -30.07 -8.97
CA ILE A 7 -0.18 -28.92 -9.70
C ILE A 7 -1.08 -27.68 -9.51
N ILE A 8 -2.40 -27.87 -9.55
CA ILE A 8 -3.37 -26.78 -9.40
C ILE A 8 -3.23 -26.13 -8.03
N ARG A 9 -3.10 -26.93 -6.96
CA ARG A 9 -2.87 -26.41 -5.61
C ARG A 9 -1.54 -25.70 -5.47
N LEU A 10 -0.49 -26.20 -6.12
CA LEU A 10 0.81 -25.55 -6.16
C LEU A 10 0.75 -24.20 -6.85
N ILE A 11 0.07 -24.10 -7.99
CA ILE A 11 -0.13 -22.86 -8.74
C ILE A 11 -0.94 -21.86 -7.91
N LEU A 12 -2.08 -22.28 -7.33
CA LEU A 12 -2.91 -21.40 -6.49
C LEU A 12 -2.17 -20.90 -5.25
N PHE A 13 -1.46 -21.80 -4.56
CA PHE A 13 -0.67 -21.43 -3.40
C PHE A 13 0.48 -20.48 -3.79
N GLY A 14 1.17 -20.77 -4.90
CA GLY A 14 2.22 -19.91 -5.40
C GLY A 14 1.72 -18.53 -5.80
N PHE A 15 0.61 -18.46 -6.49
CA PHE A 15 -0.03 -17.20 -6.82
C PHE A 15 -0.41 -16.41 -5.57
N ALA A 16 -1.03 -17.06 -4.58
CA ALA A 16 -1.38 -16.43 -3.30
C ALA A 16 -0.16 -15.91 -2.55
N VAL A 17 0.93 -16.69 -2.48
CA VAL A 17 2.18 -16.30 -1.82
C VAL A 17 2.88 -15.14 -2.54
N VAL A 18 2.82 -15.10 -3.88
CA VAL A 18 3.38 -14.00 -4.68
C VAL A 18 2.55 -12.72 -4.53
N GLN A 19 1.21 -12.84 -4.46
CA GLN A 19 0.33 -11.69 -4.36
C GLN A 19 0.23 -11.11 -2.94
N ALA A 20 0.35 -11.95 -1.90
CA ALA A 20 0.19 -11.52 -0.51
C ALA A 20 1.08 -10.32 -0.11
N PRO A 21 2.41 -10.31 -0.35
CA PRO A 21 3.25 -9.18 -0.01
C PRO A 21 2.92 -7.92 -0.82
N LEU A 22 2.50 -8.07 -2.08
CA LEU A 22 2.10 -6.95 -2.94
C LEU A 22 0.82 -6.31 -2.41
N ILE A 23 -0.19 -7.11 -2.09
CA ILE A 23 -1.45 -6.64 -1.51
C ILE A 23 -1.20 -5.96 -0.17
N ALA A 24 -0.39 -6.58 0.71
CA ALA A 24 -0.03 -6.00 2.00
C ALA A 24 0.67 -4.63 1.84
N ALA A 25 1.59 -4.49 0.90
CA ALA A 25 2.26 -3.22 0.61
C ALA A 25 1.29 -2.15 0.12
N VAL A 26 0.37 -2.49 -0.79
CA VAL A 26 -0.65 -1.56 -1.30
C VAL A 26 -1.60 -1.13 -0.18
N VAL A 27 -2.11 -2.05 0.62
CA VAL A 27 -3.00 -1.73 1.76
C VAL A 27 -2.30 -0.83 2.76
N THR A 28 -1.04 -1.14 3.11
CA THR A 28 -0.25 -0.30 4.03
C THR A 28 -0.04 1.10 3.46
N ALA A 29 0.26 1.22 2.16
CA ALA A 29 0.41 2.50 1.49
C ALA A 29 -0.87 3.34 1.56
N ILE A 30 -2.01 2.76 1.23
CA ILE A 30 -3.31 3.45 1.28
C ILE A 30 -3.61 3.95 2.69
N VAL A 31 -3.44 3.09 3.71
CA VAL A 31 -3.69 3.45 5.12
C VAL A 31 -2.75 4.58 5.59
N GLN A 32 -1.48 4.55 5.21
CA GLN A 32 -0.52 5.60 5.59
C GLN A 32 -0.86 6.94 4.95
N VAL A 33 -1.19 6.94 3.65
CA VAL A 33 -1.58 8.16 2.92
C VAL A 33 -2.88 8.74 3.48
N ASP A 34 -3.88 7.89 3.76
CA ASP A 34 -5.16 8.35 4.30
C ASP A 34 -4.99 8.96 5.71
N ARG A 35 -4.24 8.32 6.59
CA ARG A 35 -3.91 8.86 7.92
C ARG A 35 -3.20 10.21 7.84
N LEU A 36 -2.22 10.35 6.94
CA LEU A 36 -1.52 11.61 6.72
C LEU A 36 -2.47 12.70 6.24
N ALA A 37 -3.34 12.39 5.28
CA ALA A 37 -4.31 13.33 4.73
C ALA A 37 -5.32 13.79 5.79
N GLN A 38 -5.83 12.89 6.62
CA GLN A 38 -6.78 13.22 7.69
C GLN A 38 -6.12 14.07 8.78
N ALA A 39 -4.92 13.70 9.24
CA ALA A 39 -4.19 14.46 10.25
C ALA A 39 -3.83 15.87 9.76
N SER A 40 -3.38 15.99 8.51
CA SER A 40 -3.06 17.28 7.89
C SER A 40 -4.28 18.19 7.77
N ARG A 41 -5.43 17.67 7.32
CA ARG A 41 -6.67 18.45 7.20
C ARG A 41 -7.16 18.96 8.53
N ALA A 42 -7.21 18.10 9.56
CA ALA A 42 -7.67 18.47 10.89
C ALA A 42 -6.83 19.60 11.48
N ALA A 43 -5.52 19.48 11.40
CA ALA A 43 -4.60 20.46 11.94
C ALA A 43 -4.61 21.81 11.17
N LEU A 44 -4.79 21.80 9.84
CA LEU A 44 -4.95 23.02 9.05
C LEU A 44 -6.23 23.76 9.40
N ILE A 45 -7.36 23.06 9.57
CA ILE A 45 -8.63 23.66 9.98
C ILE A 45 -8.51 24.29 11.35
N GLU A 46 -7.89 23.61 12.32
CA GLU A 46 -7.68 24.14 13.67
C GLU A 46 -6.81 25.41 13.67
N ALA A 47 -5.71 25.41 12.90
CA ALA A 47 -4.82 26.55 12.76
C ALA A 47 -5.50 27.73 12.05
N GLU A 48 -6.34 27.49 11.06
CA GLU A 48 -7.13 28.52 10.38
C GLU A 48 -8.15 29.15 11.33
N ILE A 49 -8.88 28.33 12.10
CA ILE A 49 -9.83 28.82 13.12
C ILE A 49 -9.09 29.65 14.16
N ALA A 50 -7.93 29.18 14.67
CA ALA A 50 -7.12 29.93 15.64
C ALA A 50 -6.70 31.30 15.08
N THR A 51 -6.28 31.36 13.83
CA THR A 51 -5.87 32.63 13.18
C THR A 51 -7.07 33.56 12.98
N GLN A 52 -8.22 33.04 12.55
CA GLN A 52 -9.43 33.81 12.35
C GLN A 52 -9.95 34.39 13.68
N GLN A 53 -10.02 33.57 14.73
CA GLN A 53 -10.43 34.02 16.04
C GLN A 53 -9.46 35.06 16.64
N SER A 54 -8.14 34.89 16.42
CA SER A 54 -7.14 35.84 16.86
C SER A 54 -7.24 37.21 16.13
N ARG A 55 -7.59 37.20 14.85
CA ARG A 55 -7.90 38.42 14.10
C ARG A 55 -9.11 39.13 14.67
N SER A 56 -10.16 38.35 14.99
CA SER A 56 -11.36 38.88 15.62
C SER A 56 -11.05 39.55 16.96
N LEU A 57 -10.14 38.99 17.80
CA LEU A 57 -9.72 39.64 19.05
C LEU A 57 -9.17 41.07 18.80
N VAL A 58 -8.26 41.24 17.84
CA VAL A 58 -7.65 42.54 17.51
C VAL A 58 -8.72 43.50 17.00
N GLU A 59 -9.65 43.05 16.17
CA GLU A 59 -10.74 43.86 15.66
C GLU A 59 -11.69 44.29 16.77
N GLN A 60 -12.16 43.33 17.62
CA GLN A 60 -13.06 43.64 18.71
C GLN A 60 -12.43 44.64 19.71
N LEU A 61 -11.15 44.48 20.07
CA LEU A 61 -10.44 45.47 20.90
C LEU A 61 -10.42 46.86 20.31
N THR A 62 -10.19 46.97 18.99
CA THR A 62 -10.20 48.24 18.29
C THR A 62 -11.59 48.87 18.31
N GLU A 63 -12.62 48.09 18.08
CA GLU A 63 -14.01 48.55 18.12
C GLU A 63 -14.48 48.89 19.56
N MET A 64 -14.03 48.15 20.58
CA MET A 64 -14.26 48.48 22.00
C MET A 64 -13.67 49.80 22.38
N GLN A 65 -12.38 50.06 21.98
CA GLN A 65 -11.71 51.31 22.20
C GLN A 65 -12.47 52.50 21.53
N ARG A 66 -12.91 52.29 20.29
CA ARG A 66 -13.65 53.30 19.53
C ARG A 66 -15.02 53.59 20.19
N ALA A 67 -15.77 52.56 20.56
CA ALA A 67 -17.08 52.68 21.19
C ALA A 67 -17.00 53.40 22.53
N LEU A 68 -15.97 53.08 23.34
CA LEU A 68 -15.71 53.75 24.62
C LEU A 68 -15.31 55.21 24.43
N GLY A 69 -14.42 55.53 23.47
CA GLY A 69 -14.05 56.87 23.13
C GLY A 69 -15.28 57.71 22.65
N GLN A 70 -16.14 57.14 21.85
CA GLN A 70 -17.40 57.85 21.43
C GLN A 70 -18.35 58.04 22.58
N PHE A 71 -18.51 57.03 23.48
CA PHE A 71 -19.36 57.16 24.67
C PHE A 71 -18.94 58.42 25.50
N TYR A 72 -17.66 58.63 25.65
CA TYR A 72 -17.16 59.79 26.40
C TYR A 72 -17.24 61.11 25.61
N ALA A 73 -16.96 61.09 24.33
CA ALA A 73 -17.00 62.29 23.47
C ALA A 73 -18.43 62.87 23.34
N PHE A 74 -19.45 62.00 23.38
CA PHE A 74 -20.83 62.36 23.24
C PHE A 74 -21.63 62.39 24.58
N GLY A 75 -20.93 62.58 25.70
CA GLY A 75 -21.55 62.85 26.99
C GLY A 75 -22.26 61.68 27.63
N GLY A 76 -21.89 60.45 27.37
CA GLY A 76 -22.39 59.25 28.00
C GLY A 76 -23.64 58.68 27.31
N ASP A 77 -23.72 58.79 26.00
CA ASP A 77 -24.81 58.20 25.20
C ASP A 77 -24.86 56.68 25.34
N ARG A 78 -26.05 56.18 25.78
CA ARG A 78 -26.32 54.75 26.02
C ARG A 78 -26.08 53.88 24.76
N ALA A 79 -26.23 54.39 23.57
CA ALA A 79 -26.04 53.63 22.32
C ALA A 79 -24.55 53.18 22.21
N PHE A 80 -23.59 54.05 22.53
CA PHE A 80 -22.19 53.69 22.48
C PHE A 80 -21.77 52.74 23.63
N HIS A 81 -22.38 52.90 24.80
CA HIS A 81 -22.17 51.95 25.89
C HIS A 81 -22.69 50.56 25.52
N THR A 82 -23.88 50.46 24.92
CA THR A 82 -24.42 49.15 24.45
C THR A 82 -23.51 48.56 23.38
N SER A 83 -23.02 49.34 22.44
CA SER A 83 -22.06 48.89 21.43
C SER A 83 -20.77 48.35 22.07
N TYR A 84 -20.22 49.02 23.07
CA TYR A 84 -19.04 48.54 23.82
C TYR A 84 -19.29 47.18 24.47
N LEU A 85 -20.43 47.01 25.14
CA LEU A 85 -20.79 45.70 25.80
C LEU A 85 -20.98 44.59 24.79
N GLU A 86 -21.55 44.85 23.63
CA GLU A 86 -21.70 43.87 22.56
C GLU A 86 -20.32 43.44 22.02
N ARG A 87 -19.43 44.41 21.74
CA ARG A 87 -18.03 44.13 21.30
C ARG A 87 -17.25 43.36 22.34
N ARG A 88 -17.43 43.72 23.63
CA ARG A 88 -16.81 42.99 24.74
C ARG A 88 -17.31 41.53 24.81
N ALA A 89 -18.61 41.29 24.64
CA ALA A 89 -19.16 39.93 24.61
C ALA A 89 -18.54 39.11 23.46
N ASN A 90 -18.40 39.69 22.27
CA ASN A 90 -17.76 39.05 21.14
C ASN A 90 -16.27 38.78 21.38
N PHE A 91 -15.57 39.73 22.02
CA PHE A 91 -14.19 39.54 22.45
C PHE A 91 -14.04 38.36 23.43
N ARG A 92 -14.88 38.29 24.46
CA ARG A 92 -14.85 37.20 25.45
C ARG A 92 -15.15 35.84 24.79
N ASN A 93 -16.13 35.79 23.90
CA ASN A 93 -16.41 34.59 23.13
C ASN A 93 -15.18 34.16 22.30
N ALA A 94 -14.46 35.10 21.70
CA ALA A 94 -13.27 34.78 20.94
C ALA A 94 -12.13 34.28 21.84
N VAL A 95 -11.96 34.85 23.04
CA VAL A 95 -11.01 34.36 24.06
C VAL A 95 -11.34 32.92 24.46
N ASP A 96 -12.62 32.65 24.79
CA ASP A 96 -13.09 31.35 25.24
C ASP A 96 -12.93 30.28 24.12
N ASN A 97 -13.25 30.64 22.87
CA ASN A 97 -13.03 29.76 21.73
C ASN A 97 -11.56 29.45 21.51
N LEU A 98 -10.67 30.46 21.58
CA LEU A 98 -9.22 30.27 21.44
C LEU A 98 -8.64 29.42 22.58
N ALA A 99 -9.14 29.58 23.80
CA ALA A 99 -8.68 28.80 24.94
C ALA A 99 -8.91 27.29 24.79
N GLN A 100 -9.88 26.88 23.94
CA GLN A 100 -10.18 25.49 23.65
C GLN A 100 -9.29 24.89 22.54
N LEU A 101 -8.53 25.74 21.82
CA LEU A 101 -7.66 25.30 20.74
C LEU A 101 -6.24 24.98 21.24
N ASN A 102 -5.51 24.20 20.44
CA ASN A 102 -4.11 23.87 20.72
C ASN A 102 -3.18 25.02 20.32
N LEU A 103 -3.18 26.09 21.12
CA LEU A 103 -2.26 27.20 20.96
C LEU A 103 -0.84 26.83 21.41
N THR A 104 0.15 27.60 20.95
CA THR A 104 1.51 27.56 21.50
C THR A 104 1.50 27.96 22.98
N GLU A 105 2.50 27.54 23.75
CA GLU A 105 2.60 27.88 25.18
C GLU A 105 2.57 29.41 25.38
N LEU A 106 3.36 30.14 24.56
CA LEU A 106 3.36 31.60 24.57
C LEU A 106 2.01 32.19 24.17
N GLY A 107 1.36 31.62 23.14
CA GLY A 107 0.03 32.06 22.70
C GLY A 107 -1.02 31.90 23.78
N ARG A 108 -0.99 30.78 24.51
CA ARG A 108 -1.88 30.50 25.64
C ARG A 108 -1.65 31.44 26.82
N GLU A 109 -0.37 31.68 27.18
CA GLU A 109 -0.01 32.60 28.26
C GLU A 109 -0.48 34.05 27.94
N GLN A 110 -0.23 34.51 26.70
CA GLN A 110 -0.67 35.83 26.29
C GLN A 110 -2.19 35.97 26.18
N LEU A 111 -2.91 34.91 25.78
CA LEU A 111 -4.36 34.88 25.74
C LEU A 111 -4.99 34.98 27.14
N MET A 112 -4.43 34.25 28.12
CA MET A 112 -4.88 34.30 29.51
C MET A 112 -4.63 35.67 30.10
N ALA A 113 -3.42 36.22 29.96
CA ALA A 113 -3.08 37.54 30.43
C ALA A 113 -3.96 38.64 29.79
N LEU A 114 -4.23 38.54 28.49
CA LEU A 114 -5.16 39.42 27.79
C LEU A 114 -6.57 39.38 28.34
N GLY A 115 -7.11 38.19 28.64
CA GLY A 115 -8.43 38.02 29.25
C GLY A 115 -8.53 38.60 30.67
N GLU A 116 -7.48 38.38 31.47
CA GLU A 116 -7.40 38.92 32.86
C GLU A 116 -7.26 40.45 32.88
N GLU A 117 -6.42 40.99 32.03
CA GLU A 117 -6.22 42.46 31.93
C GLU A 117 -7.47 43.18 31.42
N GLU A 118 -8.17 42.59 30.43
CA GLU A 118 -9.44 43.13 29.95
C GLU A 118 -10.52 43.10 31.04
N GLU A 119 -10.63 41.99 31.76
CA GLU A 119 -11.58 41.89 32.88
C GLU A 119 -11.26 42.93 33.99
N ALA A 120 -9.98 43.06 34.35
CA ALA A 120 -9.55 44.02 35.33
C ALA A 120 -9.83 45.48 34.86
N PHE A 121 -9.66 45.75 33.57
CA PHE A 121 -10.02 47.01 32.93
C PHE A 121 -11.54 47.25 33.04
N TYR A 122 -12.36 46.28 32.68
CA TYR A 122 -13.83 46.37 32.78
C TYR A 122 -14.31 46.60 34.20
N GLN A 123 -13.75 45.90 35.20
CA GLN A 123 -14.11 46.06 36.61
C GLN A 123 -13.77 47.49 37.10
N ARG A 124 -12.62 48.05 36.72
CA ARG A 124 -12.25 49.45 37.02
C ARG A 124 -13.24 50.45 36.45
N LEU A 125 -13.72 50.26 35.22
CA LEU A 125 -14.75 51.07 34.60
C LEU A 125 -16.07 51.12 35.37
N HIS A 126 -16.40 50.05 36.07
CA HIS A 126 -17.70 49.89 36.76
C HIS A 126 -17.62 50.07 38.28
N THR A 127 -16.44 50.25 38.85
CA THR A 127 -16.26 50.46 40.30
C THR A 127 -16.54 51.92 40.67
N PRO A 128 -17.43 52.23 41.63
CA PRO A 128 -17.78 53.62 41.99
C PRO A 128 -16.75 54.27 42.92
N SER A 129 -15.63 54.78 42.43
CA SER A 129 -14.63 55.52 43.23
C SER A 129 -14.12 56.76 42.48
N GLY A 130 -14.30 57.98 43.00
CA GLY A 130 -13.83 59.27 42.43
C GLY A 130 -14.79 59.94 41.48
N GLU A 131 -14.41 61.13 40.94
CA GLU A 131 -15.22 61.87 39.95
C GLU A 131 -15.23 61.13 38.60
N PRO A 132 -16.41 61.04 37.93
CA PRO A 132 -16.50 60.29 36.68
C PRO A 132 -15.53 60.79 35.57
N SER A 133 -15.27 62.09 35.50
CA SER A 133 -14.44 62.69 34.45
C SER A 133 -12.94 62.41 34.60
N GLU A 134 -12.41 62.30 35.83
CA GLU A 134 -10.98 61.97 36.05
C GLU A 134 -10.65 60.52 35.79
N ARG A 135 -11.56 59.60 36.18
CA ARG A 135 -11.42 58.17 35.88
C ARG A 135 -11.44 57.85 34.40
N LEU A 136 -12.27 58.55 33.67
CA LEU A 136 -12.46 58.38 32.24
C LEU A 136 -11.23 58.79 31.43
N ALA A 137 -10.53 59.84 31.88
CA ALA A 137 -9.28 60.27 31.31
C ALA A 137 -8.13 59.30 31.64
N GLU A 138 -8.19 58.65 32.81
CA GLU A 138 -7.16 57.74 33.27
C GLU A 138 -7.30 56.33 32.68
N GLU A 139 -8.50 55.85 32.44
CA GLU A 139 -8.79 54.49 31.93
C GLU A 139 -8.88 54.42 30.39
N ASN A 140 -9.23 55.48 29.70
CA ASN A 140 -9.17 55.57 28.23
C ASN A 140 -7.79 56.00 27.74
N ARG A 141 -6.72 55.84 28.55
CA ARG A 141 -5.36 56.12 28.14
C ARG A 141 -4.96 55.23 26.96
N PRO A 142 -4.35 55.83 25.91
CA PRO A 142 -3.89 55.07 24.74
C PRO A 142 -2.94 53.93 25.11
N GLU A 143 -2.18 54.03 26.21
CA GLU A 143 -1.22 53.04 26.67
C GLU A 143 -1.90 51.70 27.08
N VAL A 144 -3.04 51.78 27.76
CA VAL A 144 -3.79 50.58 28.21
C VAL A 144 -4.28 49.80 26.98
N TRP A 145 -4.88 50.51 26.05
CA TRP A 145 -5.34 49.89 24.80
C TRP A 145 -4.21 49.35 23.93
N ALA A 146 -3.03 50.08 23.93
CA ALA A 146 -1.86 49.64 23.23
C ALA A 146 -1.30 48.32 23.80
N GLU A 147 -1.31 48.15 25.15
CA GLU A 147 -0.89 46.88 25.79
C GLU A 147 -1.82 45.73 25.45
N LEU A 148 -3.13 45.89 25.60
CA LEU A 148 -4.12 44.90 25.22
C LEU A 148 -4.00 44.51 23.73
N ALA A 149 -3.87 45.53 22.87
CA ALA A 149 -3.70 45.29 21.44
C ALA A 149 -2.37 44.57 21.10
N ASN A 150 -1.30 44.86 21.85
CA ASN A 150 -0.02 44.20 21.69
C ASN A 150 -0.11 42.73 22.03
N ARG A 151 -0.71 42.37 23.16
CA ARG A 151 -0.97 40.96 23.54
C ARG A 151 -1.83 40.24 22.51
N ALA A 152 -2.91 40.86 22.04
CA ALA A 152 -3.76 40.28 20.98
C ALA A 152 -2.99 40.05 19.68
N ARG A 153 -2.05 40.95 19.30
CA ARG A 153 -1.16 40.77 18.13
C ARG A 153 -0.19 39.62 18.34
N ILE A 154 0.33 39.42 19.56
CA ILE A 154 1.19 38.28 19.88
C ILE A 154 0.40 36.97 19.73
N VAL A 155 -0.81 36.92 20.25
CA VAL A 155 -1.71 35.73 20.07
C VAL A 155 -1.95 35.49 18.59
N LEU A 156 -2.23 36.51 17.78
CA LEU A 156 -2.39 36.40 16.32
C LEU A 156 -1.12 35.89 15.64
N SER A 157 0.05 36.44 16.02
CA SER A 157 1.35 36.00 15.47
C SER A 157 1.63 34.56 15.79
N GLU A 158 1.39 34.12 17.03
CA GLU A 158 1.57 32.73 17.46
C GLU A 158 0.60 31.80 16.75
N SER A 159 -0.68 32.19 16.60
CA SER A 159 -1.65 31.42 15.82
C SER A 159 -1.28 31.27 14.34
N SER A 160 -0.68 32.33 13.75
CA SER A 160 -0.20 32.26 12.37
C SER A 160 1.02 31.33 12.21
N LYS A 161 1.91 31.26 13.22
CA LYS A 161 3.03 30.33 13.23
C LYS A 161 2.58 28.87 13.28
N LEU A 162 1.43 28.58 13.89
CA LEU A 162 0.85 27.22 13.87
C LEU A 162 0.60 26.73 12.45
N ILE A 163 0.11 27.59 11.55
CA ILE A 163 -0.11 27.24 10.14
C ILE A 163 1.22 26.87 9.48
N GLU A 164 2.26 27.67 9.69
CA GLU A 164 3.58 27.43 9.12
C GLU A 164 4.23 26.16 9.68
N GLN A 165 4.17 25.96 10.99
CA GLN A 165 4.68 24.75 11.65
C GLN A 165 3.96 23.51 11.16
N GLN A 166 2.63 23.57 11.00
CA GLN A 166 1.84 22.46 10.51
C GLN A 166 2.13 22.16 9.04
N GLY A 167 2.36 23.18 8.22
CA GLY A 167 2.82 23.02 6.83
C GLY A 167 4.15 22.29 6.76
N ASN A 168 5.12 22.69 7.57
CA ASN A 168 6.43 22.05 7.65
C ASN A 168 6.36 20.61 8.18
N TYR A 169 5.54 20.36 9.22
CA TYR A 169 5.31 19.02 9.74
C TYR A 169 4.71 18.09 8.67
N THR A 170 3.70 18.58 7.96
CA THR A 170 3.04 17.83 6.88
C THR A 170 4.02 17.49 5.76
N THR A 171 4.85 18.44 5.33
CA THR A 171 5.85 18.26 4.28
C THR A 171 6.91 17.22 4.69
N ASN A 172 7.43 17.31 5.91
CA ASN A 172 8.42 16.38 6.44
C ASN A 172 7.86 14.97 6.60
N THR A 173 6.63 14.87 7.12
CA THR A 173 5.94 13.57 7.28
C THR A 173 5.62 12.95 5.93
N ALA A 174 5.18 13.73 4.94
CA ALA A 174 4.97 13.27 3.58
C ALA A 174 6.26 12.73 2.95
N ALA A 175 7.38 13.41 3.11
CA ALA A 175 8.69 12.94 2.65
C ALA A 175 9.11 11.63 3.33
N GLN A 176 8.85 11.47 4.63
CA GLN A 176 9.12 10.25 5.36
C GLN A 176 8.23 9.08 4.88
N VAL A 177 6.94 9.31 4.67
CA VAL A 177 6.00 8.33 4.10
C VAL A 177 6.47 7.92 2.70
N GLN A 178 6.81 8.89 1.83
CA GLN A 178 7.33 8.61 0.50
C GLN A 178 8.58 7.74 0.54
N ARG A 179 9.55 8.07 1.41
CA ARG A 179 10.77 7.26 1.57
C ARG A 179 10.46 5.83 2.02
N THR A 180 9.52 5.66 2.97
CA THR A 180 9.10 4.34 3.44
C THR A 180 8.45 3.53 2.33
N LEU A 181 7.58 4.15 1.52
CA LEU A 181 6.95 3.51 0.37
C LEU A 181 7.96 3.10 -0.70
N LEU A 182 8.95 3.94 -0.98
CA LEU A 182 10.04 3.61 -1.92
C LEU A 182 10.88 2.42 -1.42
N LEU A 183 11.22 2.38 -0.13
CA LEU A 183 11.94 1.25 0.46
C LEU A 183 11.13 -0.03 0.44
N GLN A 184 9.82 0.03 0.73
CA GLN A 184 8.92 -1.11 0.62
C GLN A 184 8.84 -1.61 -0.83
N ALA A 185 8.67 -0.73 -1.80
CA ALA A 185 8.65 -1.09 -3.22
C ALA A 185 9.97 -1.73 -3.65
N ALA A 186 11.11 -1.15 -3.25
CA ALA A 186 12.44 -1.67 -3.55
C ALA A 186 12.69 -3.07 -2.95
N ALA A 187 12.03 -3.41 -1.83
CA ALA A 187 12.12 -4.73 -1.21
C ALA A 187 11.12 -5.73 -1.79
N VAL A 188 9.86 -5.32 -1.97
CA VAL A 188 8.76 -6.19 -2.40
C VAL A 188 8.89 -6.59 -3.87
N ILE A 189 9.30 -5.68 -4.76
CA ILE A 189 9.41 -5.97 -6.20
C ILE A 189 10.43 -7.09 -6.47
N PRO A 190 11.71 -7.01 -6.02
CA PRO A 190 12.67 -8.09 -6.27
C PRO A 190 12.28 -9.38 -5.54
N ALA A 191 11.73 -9.31 -4.33
CA ALA A 191 11.25 -10.48 -3.61
C ALA A 191 10.16 -11.22 -4.40
N THR A 192 9.21 -10.48 -4.96
CA THR A 192 8.13 -11.02 -5.80
C THR A 192 8.68 -11.65 -7.08
N LEU A 193 9.65 -11.01 -7.74
CA LEU A 193 10.29 -11.54 -8.95
C LEU A 193 11.07 -12.82 -8.67
N ILE A 194 11.83 -12.87 -7.57
CA ILE A 194 12.56 -14.08 -7.14
C ILE A 194 11.57 -15.21 -6.87
N LEU A 195 10.50 -14.95 -6.14
CA LEU A 195 9.50 -15.93 -5.79
C LEU A 195 8.77 -16.46 -7.03
N ALA A 196 8.39 -15.58 -7.96
CA ALA A 196 7.82 -15.96 -9.25
C ALA A 196 8.79 -16.82 -10.07
N GLY A 197 10.08 -16.45 -10.12
CA GLY A 197 11.11 -17.24 -10.79
C GLY A 197 11.26 -18.64 -10.21
N VAL A 198 11.27 -18.78 -8.88
CA VAL A 198 11.27 -20.08 -8.20
C VAL A 198 10.05 -20.92 -8.60
N PHE A 199 8.86 -20.33 -8.63
CA PHE A 199 7.64 -21.02 -9.07
C PHE A 199 7.71 -21.49 -10.53
N VAL A 200 8.17 -20.63 -11.43
CA VAL A 200 8.36 -21.00 -12.84
C VAL A 200 9.30 -22.20 -12.94
N ILE A 201 10.40 -22.24 -12.21
CA ILE A 201 11.36 -23.35 -12.21
C ILE A 201 10.69 -24.63 -11.66
N LEU A 202 9.97 -24.53 -10.55
CA LEU A 202 9.28 -25.68 -9.92
C LEU A 202 8.24 -26.35 -10.83
N ILE A 203 7.63 -25.61 -11.75
CA ILE A 203 6.64 -26.11 -12.70
C ILE A 203 7.31 -26.56 -13.99
N THR A 204 8.21 -25.74 -14.53
CA THR A 204 8.80 -25.96 -15.86
C THR A 204 9.74 -27.16 -15.90
N ARG A 205 10.52 -27.41 -14.82
CA ARG A 205 11.44 -28.55 -14.78
C ARG A 205 10.73 -29.89 -14.91
N PRO A 206 9.73 -30.25 -14.07
CA PRO A 206 9.00 -31.50 -14.22
C PRO A 206 8.31 -31.64 -15.59
N MET A 207 7.72 -30.58 -16.12
CA MET A 207 7.09 -30.62 -17.42
C MET A 207 8.09 -30.91 -18.55
N ARG A 208 9.32 -30.39 -18.46
CA ARG A 208 10.40 -30.72 -19.43
C ARG A 208 10.84 -32.18 -19.30
N GLU A 209 10.82 -32.78 -18.10
CA GLU A 209 11.11 -34.20 -17.91
C GLU A 209 10.07 -35.08 -18.56
N VAL A 210 8.78 -34.78 -18.38
CA VAL A 210 7.69 -35.47 -19.09
C VAL A 210 7.85 -35.33 -20.60
N GLY A 211 8.11 -34.13 -21.12
CA GLY A 211 8.30 -33.90 -22.54
C GLY A 211 9.49 -34.64 -23.13
N ARG A 212 10.59 -34.82 -22.35
CA ARG A 212 11.74 -35.65 -22.74
C ARG A 212 11.39 -37.14 -22.78
N ALA A 213 10.66 -37.60 -21.77
CA ALA A 213 10.19 -39.00 -21.70
C ALA A 213 9.32 -39.36 -22.90
N ILE A 214 8.38 -38.49 -23.26
CA ILE A 214 7.51 -38.70 -24.44
C ILE A 214 8.35 -38.76 -25.73
N ARG A 215 9.32 -37.85 -25.92
CA ARG A 215 10.20 -37.88 -27.10
C ARG A 215 11.05 -39.16 -27.18
N ARG A 216 11.59 -39.65 -26.06
CA ARG A 216 12.34 -40.92 -26.00
C ARG A 216 11.47 -42.10 -26.38
N LEU A 217 10.22 -42.17 -25.88
CA LEU A 217 9.27 -43.18 -26.30
C LEU A 217 8.98 -43.15 -27.81
N GLY A 218 8.82 -41.96 -28.39
CA GLY A 218 8.62 -41.78 -29.82
C GLY A 218 9.86 -42.16 -30.63
N GLY A 219 11.08 -41.99 -30.09
CA GLY A 219 12.37 -42.39 -30.67
C GLY A 219 12.69 -43.89 -30.48
N ARG A 220 11.79 -44.71 -29.93
CA ARG A 220 12.01 -46.12 -29.61
C ARG A 220 13.14 -46.40 -28.62
N GLU A 221 13.44 -45.47 -27.74
CA GLU A 221 14.42 -45.62 -26.67
C GLU A 221 13.73 -46.18 -25.42
N PHE A 222 13.67 -47.52 -25.28
CA PHE A 222 12.96 -48.18 -24.17
C PHE A 222 13.89 -48.68 -23.06
N SER A 223 15.23 -48.52 -23.18
CA SER A 223 16.22 -49.13 -22.31
C SER A 223 16.27 -48.53 -20.89
N GLU A 224 15.94 -47.24 -20.72
CA GLU A 224 16.01 -46.58 -19.43
C GLU A 224 14.61 -46.32 -18.81
N PRO A 225 14.44 -46.51 -17.50
CA PRO A 225 13.16 -46.24 -16.84
C PRO A 225 12.86 -44.74 -16.84
N ILE A 226 11.58 -44.39 -16.99
CA ILE A 226 11.10 -43.02 -16.93
C ILE A 226 10.89 -42.63 -15.47
N ARG A 227 11.67 -41.69 -14.97
CA ARG A 227 11.54 -41.10 -13.64
C ARG A 227 11.30 -39.61 -13.78
N VAL A 228 10.14 -39.15 -13.33
CA VAL A 228 9.78 -37.73 -13.27
C VAL A 228 9.66 -37.34 -11.82
N HIS A 229 10.29 -36.23 -11.45
CA HIS A 229 10.27 -35.71 -10.09
C HIS A 229 9.45 -34.41 -10.03
N GLY A 230 8.51 -34.31 -9.09
CA GLY A 230 7.70 -33.11 -8.97
C GLY A 230 6.47 -33.26 -8.06
N PRO A 231 5.43 -32.48 -8.30
CA PRO A 231 4.13 -32.67 -7.68
C PRO A 231 3.57 -34.07 -7.97
N ARG A 232 2.75 -34.59 -7.05
CA ARG A 232 2.21 -35.97 -7.14
C ARG A 232 1.56 -36.31 -8.49
N ASP A 233 0.82 -35.36 -9.04
CA ASP A 233 0.14 -35.51 -10.34
C ASP A 233 1.16 -35.76 -11.48
N VAL A 234 2.32 -35.10 -11.45
CA VAL A 234 3.38 -35.25 -12.46
C VAL A 234 4.17 -36.55 -12.22
N GLU A 235 4.43 -36.92 -10.97
CA GLU A 235 5.03 -38.24 -10.64
C GLU A 235 4.11 -39.40 -11.07
N GLU A 236 2.80 -39.23 -10.95
CA GLU A 236 1.79 -40.21 -11.39
C GLU A 236 1.83 -40.34 -12.92
N LEU A 237 1.82 -39.23 -13.64
CA LEU A 237 1.99 -39.24 -15.09
C LEU A 237 3.33 -39.85 -15.51
N GLY A 238 4.41 -39.63 -14.75
CA GLY A 238 5.68 -40.31 -14.97
C GLY A 238 5.60 -41.85 -14.83
N ARG A 239 4.86 -42.34 -13.82
CA ARG A 239 4.62 -43.78 -13.64
C ARG A 239 3.79 -44.36 -14.78
N GLU A 240 2.77 -43.66 -15.24
CA GLU A 240 1.94 -44.11 -16.38
C GLU A 240 2.79 -44.16 -17.67
N LEU A 241 3.65 -43.20 -17.91
CA LEU A 241 4.58 -43.21 -19.04
C LEU A 241 5.58 -44.35 -18.95
N ASP A 242 6.09 -44.69 -17.76
CA ASP A 242 7.02 -45.84 -17.58
C ASP A 242 6.28 -47.18 -17.78
N TRP A 243 5.04 -47.32 -17.30
CA TRP A 243 4.21 -48.46 -17.61
C TRP A 243 3.96 -48.60 -19.11
N LEU A 244 3.64 -47.52 -19.82
CA LEU A 244 3.48 -47.50 -21.27
C LEU A 244 4.76 -47.91 -22.00
N ARG A 245 5.94 -47.43 -21.54
CA ARG A 245 7.26 -47.85 -22.06
C ARG A 245 7.44 -49.37 -21.98
N LEU A 246 7.18 -49.96 -20.82
CA LEU A 246 7.28 -51.42 -20.63
C LEU A 246 6.34 -52.18 -21.57
N ARG A 247 5.13 -51.68 -21.73
CA ARG A 247 4.14 -52.32 -22.60
C ARG A 247 4.53 -52.28 -24.06
N ILE A 248 5.07 -51.15 -24.54
CA ILE A 248 5.57 -50.99 -25.90
C ILE A 248 6.79 -51.91 -26.11
N GLN A 249 7.71 -51.98 -25.16
CA GLN A 249 8.88 -52.85 -25.20
C GLN A 249 8.50 -54.32 -25.31
N GLU A 250 7.50 -54.78 -24.56
CA GLU A 250 6.98 -56.12 -24.64
C GLU A 250 6.37 -56.44 -26.00
N LEU A 251 5.57 -55.52 -26.54
CA LEU A 251 4.96 -55.67 -27.88
C LEU A 251 6.02 -55.71 -28.99
N GLU A 252 7.05 -54.89 -28.89
CA GLU A 252 8.18 -54.94 -29.82
C GLU A 252 8.92 -56.30 -29.77
N HIS A 253 9.14 -56.83 -28.53
CA HIS A 253 9.75 -58.14 -28.35
C HIS A 253 8.90 -59.25 -28.94
N GLN A 254 7.61 -59.28 -28.67
CA GLN A 254 6.66 -60.23 -29.22
C GLN A 254 6.66 -60.19 -30.76
N LYS A 255 6.63 -58.97 -31.32
CA LYS A 255 6.70 -58.78 -32.79
C LYS A 255 8.00 -59.35 -33.39
N MET A 256 9.13 -59.08 -32.74
CA MET A 256 10.43 -59.60 -33.22
C MET A 256 10.49 -61.12 -33.12
N THR A 257 9.95 -61.72 -32.04
CA THR A 257 9.89 -63.16 -31.86
C THR A 257 8.98 -63.79 -32.92
N PHE A 258 7.82 -63.21 -33.18
CA PHE A 258 6.87 -63.65 -34.20
C PHE A 258 7.52 -63.60 -35.62
N LEU A 259 8.20 -62.53 -36.01
CA LEU A 259 8.87 -62.37 -37.27
C LEU A 259 10.01 -63.38 -37.41
N ARG A 260 10.74 -63.69 -36.33
CA ARG A 260 11.79 -64.71 -36.33
C ARG A 260 11.19 -66.11 -36.56
N HIS A 261 10.11 -66.41 -35.88
CA HIS A 261 9.44 -67.71 -36.00
C HIS A 261 8.91 -67.89 -37.43
N ILE A 262 8.20 -66.95 -37.99
CA ILE A 262 7.71 -66.99 -39.39
C ILE A 262 8.88 -67.12 -40.36
N SER A 263 9.99 -66.38 -40.16
CA SER A 263 11.15 -66.49 -41.02
C SER A 263 11.75 -67.88 -41.00
N HIS A 264 11.78 -68.55 -39.84
CA HIS A 264 12.21 -69.97 -39.76
C HIS A 264 11.23 -70.91 -40.41
N GLU A 265 9.94 -70.77 -40.18
CA GLU A 265 8.88 -71.60 -40.77
C GLU A 265 8.79 -71.46 -42.30
N LEU A 266 9.09 -70.27 -42.85
CA LEU A 266 9.11 -70.03 -44.29
C LEU A 266 10.42 -70.54 -44.96
N LYS A 267 11.54 -70.54 -44.24
CA LYS A 267 12.85 -70.98 -44.78
C LYS A 267 12.85 -72.44 -45.09
N THR A 268 12.23 -73.30 -44.24
CA THR A 268 12.21 -74.73 -44.43
C THR A 268 11.52 -75.12 -45.74
N PRO A 269 10.22 -74.76 -46.04
CA PRO A 269 9.60 -75.12 -47.30
C PRO A 269 10.27 -74.50 -48.53
N LEU A 270 10.78 -73.30 -48.42
CA LEU A 270 11.52 -72.66 -49.52
C LEU A 270 12.80 -73.46 -49.86
N THR A 271 13.55 -73.97 -48.86
CA THR A 271 14.73 -74.79 -49.07
C THR A 271 14.36 -76.08 -49.75
N THR A 272 13.27 -76.77 -49.33
CA THR A 272 12.76 -78.01 -49.92
C THR A 272 12.31 -77.81 -51.38
N ILE A 273 11.61 -76.70 -51.68
CA ILE A 273 11.22 -76.33 -53.04
C ILE A 273 12.44 -76.07 -53.91
N ARG A 274 13.44 -75.34 -53.37
CA ARG A 274 14.68 -75.11 -54.11
C ARG A 274 15.48 -76.30 -54.40
N GLU A 275 15.69 -77.18 -53.39
CA GLU A 275 16.37 -78.46 -53.57
C GLU A 275 15.63 -79.35 -54.52
N GLY A 276 14.29 -79.42 -54.43
CA GLY A 276 13.44 -80.17 -55.38
C GLY A 276 13.54 -79.62 -56.81
N SER A 277 13.59 -78.32 -56.98
CA SER A 277 13.79 -77.68 -58.30
C SER A 277 15.19 -77.88 -58.89
N GLU A 278 16.21 -77.94 -58.06
CA GLU A 278 17.60 -78.23 -58.46
C GLU A 278 17.72 -79.71 -58.89
N LEU A 279 17.12 -80.60 -58.15
CA LEU A 279 17.05 -82.07 -58.50
C LEU A 279 16.28 -82.28 -59.81
N LEU A 280 15.18 -81.60 -60.03
CA LEU A 280 14.44 -81.70 -61.30
C LEU A 280 15.23 -81.15 -62.47
N ALA A 281 15.92 -80.04 -62.28
CA ALA A 281 16.80 -79.46 -63.31
C ALA A 281 17.95 -80.40 -63.64
N GLU A 282 18.55 -81.05 -62.65
CA GLU A 282 19.68 -81.99 -62.86
C GLU A 282 19.16 -83.28 -63.52
N SER A 283 17.95 -83.71 -63.15
CA SER A 283 17.37 -84.90 -63.83
C SER A 283 16.96 -84.65 -65.29
N LEU A 284 16.54 -83.46 -65.62
CA LEU A 284 16.27 -83.00 -67.05
C LEU A 284 17.52 -82.91 -67.84
N VAL A 285 18.62 -82.43 -67.28
CA VAL A 285 19.90 -82.37 -68.00
C VAL A 285 20.52 -83.76 -68.19
N SER A 286 20.30 -84.70 -67.25
CA SER A 286 20.82 -86.04 -67.41
C SER A 286 19.97 -86.95 -68.35
N ALA A 287 18.72 -86.53 -68.67
CA ALA A 287 17.79 -87.26 -69.57
C ALA A 287 17.76 -86.78 -71.01
N ALA A 288 18.65 -85.85 -71.41
CA ALA A 288 18.80 -85.40 -72.80
C ALA A 288 19.64 -86.43 -73.59
N PRO A 289 19.04 -87.18 -74.55
CA PRO A 289 19.80 -88.09 -75.42
C PRO A 289 20.69 -87.26 -76.40
N GLU A 290 21.90 -87.74 -76.61
CA GLU A 290 22.81 -87.26 -77.69
C GLU A 290 22.16 -87.32 -79.07
#